data_bf82c9a07633274390d5f0b2e17a94a6
#
_entry.id   bf82c9a07633274390d5f0b2e17a94a6
#
_cell.length_a   1.000
_cell.length_b   1.000
_cell.length_c   1.000
_cell.angle_alpha   90.00
_cell.angle_beta   90.00
_cell.angle_gamma   90.00
#
_symmetry.space_group_name_H-M   'P 1'
#
loop_
_entity.id
_entity.type
_entity.pdbx_description
1 polymer ?
#
loop_
_entity_poly.entity_id
_entity_poly.type
_entity_poly.pdbx_seq_one_letter_code
_entity_poly.pdbx_strand_id
1 'polypeptide(L)'
;MAVSSSNKAAKVIDSIRERYNTSILYEQNEPLKDSQDISFLHKRFPRVYIILITPGLQTESRKVYLQAGVNNTLPPQADEESIRQMTKFLQLRKEHKLQEFSQSHRKIFNTFHLPMWKRIFDILFACAVLIVLSPLLIATAIAIRMESKGKVIYKSKRVG
;
A
#
# COMPACT_ATOMS: atom_id res chain seq x y z
N MET A 1 -16.53 25.66 1.59
CA MET A 1 -15.54 26.67 2.00
C MET A 1 -14.57 26.89 0.84
N ALA A 2 -14.45 28.09 0.32
CA ALA A 2 -13.54 28.43 -0.79
C ALA A 2 -12.20 28.94 -0.24
N VAL A 3 -11.09 28.52 -0.85
CA VAL A 3 -9.73 28.83 -0.39
C VAL A 3 -8.85 29.17 -1.59
N SER A 4 -8.11 30.25 -1.51
CA SER A 4 -7.33 30.81 -2.63
C SER A 4 -5.90 30.26 -2.76
N SER A 5 -5.49 29.27 -1.96
CA SER A 5 -4.11 28.73 -2.01
C SER A 5 -4.07 27.29 -1.52
N SER A 6 -3.23 26.47 -2.15
CA SER A 6 -2.99 25.05 -1.78
C SER A 6 -2.54 24.87 -0.33
N ASN A 7 -1.70 25.78 0.18
CA ASN A 7 -1.26 25.77 1.57
C ASN A 7 -2.40 26.08 2.55
N LYS A 8 -3.29 27.01 2.23
CA LYS A 8 -4.48 27.28 3.04
C LYS A 8 -5.46 26.12 2.97
N ALA A 9 -5.66 25.53 1.81
CA ALA A 9 -6.47 24.34 1.62
C ALA A 9 -5.96 23.18 2.48
N ALA A 10 -4.64 22.95 2.51
CA ALA A 10 -4.03 21.92 3.33
C ALA A 10 -4.31 22.12 4.84
N LYS A 11 -4.20 23.36 5.35
CA LYS A 11 -4.52 23.68 6.75
C LYS A 11 -5.99 23.41 7.08
N VAL A 12 -6.90 23.76 6.18
CA VAL A 12 -8.34 23.51 6.35
C VAL A 12 -8.61 22.01 6.38
N ILE A 13 -8.03 21.23 5.48
CA ILE A 13 -8.19 19.77 5.44
C ILE A 13 -7.61 19.13 6.70
N ASP A 14 -6.48 19.63 7.21
CA ASP A 14 -5.88 19.17 8.46
C ASP A 14 -6.77 19.41 9.68
N SER A 15 -7.61 20.43 9.65
CA SER A 15 -8.57 20.75 10.73
C SER A 15 -9.85 19.90 10.69
N ILE A 16 -10.12 19.21 9.56
CA ILE A 16 -11.35 18.40 9.40
C ILE A 16 -11.16 17.04 10.09
N ARG A 17 -12.06 16.70 10.99
CA ARG A 17 -12.02 15.43 11.75
C ARG A 17 -12.22 14.19 10.86
N GLU A 18 -13.07 14.30 9.84
CA GLU A 18 -13.36 13.23 8.87
C GLU A 18 -12.76 13.51 7.48
N ARG A 19 -11.44 13.65 7.41
CA ARG A 19 -10.71 13.97 6.16
C ARG A 19 -11.05 13.05 4.99
N TYR A 20 -11.34 11.79 5.28
CA TYR A 20 -11.57 10.77 4.24
C TYR A 20 -12.89 10.92 3.50
N ASN A 21 -13.86 11.63 4.07
CA ASN A 21 -15.14 11.92 3.43
C ASN A 21 -15.17 13.25 2.70
N THR A 22 -14.03 13.95 2.68
CA THR A 22 -13.88 15.26 2.04
C THR A 22 -13.40 15.08 0.60
N SER A 23 -13.87 15.94 -0.30
CA SER A 23 -13.39 16.09 -1.66
C SER A 23 -12.95 17.52 -1.90
N ILE A 24 -11.89 17.70 -2.69
CA ILE A 24 -11.38 19.02 -3.07
C ILE A 24 -11.92 19.35 -4.45
N LEU A 25 -12.62 20.47 -4.58
CA LEU A 25 -12.97 21.07 -5.85
C LEU A 25 -11.87 22.05 -6.20
N TYR A 26 -11.14 21.79 -7.29
CA TYR A 26 -10.04 22.64 -7.75
C TYR A 26 -10.45 23.31 -9.07
N GLU A 27 -10.39 24.63 -9.12
CA GLU A 27 -10.71 25.40 -10.33
C GLU A 27 -9.48 25.46 -11.24
N GLN A 28 -9.68 25.20 -12.53
CA GLN A 28 -8.63 25.23 -13.53
C GLN A 28 -8.17 26.66 -13.77
N ASN A 29 -6.86 26.90 -13.70
CA ASN A 29 -6.20 28.15 -14.08
C ASN A 29 -5.06 27.87 -15.06
N GLU A 30 -3.82 27.81 -14.57
CA GLU A 30 -2.62 27.52 -15.35
C GLU A 30 -2.19 26.07 -15.17
N PRO A 31 -2.14 25.25 -16.25
CA PRO A 31 -1.85 23.81 -16.12
C PRO A 31 -0.58 23.45 -15.36
N LEU A 32 0.48 24.26 -15.50
CA LEU A 32 1.75 24.00 -14.80
C LEU A 32 1.68 24.28 -13.30
N LYS A 33 1.09 25.41 -12.90
CA LYS A 33 0.91 25.75 -11.48
C LYS A 33 -0.10 24.81 -10.83
N ASP A 34 -1.22 24.59 -11.51
CA ASP A 34 -2.27 23.71 -11.06
C ASP A 34 -1.72 22.29 -10.79
N SER A 35 -0.87 21.76 -11.69
CA SER A 35 -0.28 20.44 -11.53
C SER A 35 0.63 20.33 -10.31
N GLN A 36 1.38 21.39 -9.99
CA GLN A 36 2.23 21.44 -8.80
C GLN A 36 1.38 21.47 -7.53
N ASP A 37 0.38 22.33 -7.48
CA ASP A 37 -0.53 22.48 -6.33
C ASP A 37 -1.34 21.21 -6.10
N ILE A 38 -1.87 20.61 -7.15
CA ILE A 38 -2.62 19.35 -7.08
C ILE A 38 -1.71 18.20 -6.64
N SER A 39 -0.49 18.10 -7.18
CA SER A 39 0.50 17.10 -6.74
C SER A 39 0.86 17.23 -5.28
N PHE A 40 1.02 18.47 -4.80
CA PHE A 40 1.26 18.73 -3.38
C PHE A 40 0.11 18.25 -2.50
N LEU A 41 -1.13 18.60 -2.87
CA LEU A 41 -2.33 18.18 -2.14
C LEU A 41 -2.53 16.66 -2.20
N HIS A 42 -2.31 16.05 -3.36
CA HIS A 42 -2.45 14.60 -3.53
C HIS A 42 -1.41 13.80 -2.72
N LYS A 43 -0.15 14.26 -2.69
CA LYS A 43 0.91 13.62 -1.86
C LYS A 43 0.63 13.74 -0.37
N ARG A 44 0.12 14.89 0.07
CA ARG A 44 -0.20 15.13 1.48
C ARG A 44 -1.47 14.40 1.92
N PHE A 45 -2.47 14.31 1.04
CA PHE A 45 -3.78 13.73 1.31
C PHE A 45 -4.17 12.66 0.26
N PRO A 46 -3.49 11.52 0.20
CA PRO A 46 -3.67 10.53 -0.87
C PRO A 46 -5.05 9.87 -0.90
N ARG A 47 -5.84 10.03 0.17
CA ARG A 47 -7.20 9.47 0.28
C ARG A 47 -8.30 10.49 0.01
N VAL A 48 -7.96 11.76 -0.19
CA VAL A 48 -8.90 12.82 -0.54
C VAL A 48 -9.03 12.88 -2.05
N TYR A 49 -10.27 12.92 -2.56
CA TYR A 49 -10.50 13.03 -3.99
C TYR A 49 -10.37 14.48 -4.45
N ILE A 50 -9.66 14.68 -5.56
CA ILE A 50 -9.50 15.99 -6.20
C ILE A 50 -10.31 16.00 -7.49
N ILE A 51 -11.26 16.91 -7.59
CA ILE A 51 -12.16 17.12 -8.71
C ILE A 51 -11.77 18.44 -9.36
N LEU A 52 -11.40 18.41 -10.64
CA LEU A 52 -11.05 19.60 -11.39
C LEU A 52 -12.30 20.21 -12.03
N ILE A 53 -12.55 21.49 -11.74
CA ILE A 53 -13.60 22.27 -12.39
C ILE A 53 -13.01 22.86 -13.67
N THR A 54 -13.54 22.46 -14.83
CA THR A 54 -13.01 22.86 -16.14
C THR A 54 -14.11 22.87 -17.19
N PRO A 55 -14.16 23.87 -18.11
CA PRO A 55 -15.08 23.86 -19.24
C PRO A 55 -14.74 22.78 -20.29
N GLY A 56 -13.51 22.24 -20.25
CA GLY A 56 -13.03 21.20 -21.14
C GLY A 56 -11.52 21.07 -21.06
N LEU A 57 -11.02 19.84 -21.21
CA LEU A 57 -9.59 19.55 -21.19
C LEU A 57 -9.13 19.11 -22.58
N GLN A 58 -8.14 19.78 -23.11
CA GLN A 58 -7.38 19.28 -24.26
C GLN A 58 -6.61 18.01 -23.87
N THR A 59 -6.36 17.14 -24.85
CA THR A 59 -5.75 15.82 -24.61
C THR A 59 -4.40 15.90 -23.88
N GLU A 60 -3.60 16.91 -24.17
CA GLU A 60 -2.28 17.10 -23.54
C GLU A 60 -2.43 17.57 -22.09
N SER A 61 -3.24 18.57 -21.82
CA SER A 61 -3.53 19.08 -20.48
C SER A 61 -4.15 17.99 -19.60
N ARG A 62 -4.99 17.12 -20.17
CA ARG A 62 -5.61 16.00 -19.47
C ARG A 62 -4.58 15.05 -18.88
N LYS A 63 -3.51 14.73 -19.62
CA LYS A 63 -2.41 13.86 -19.13
C LYS A 63 -1.72 14.48 -17.92
N VAL A 64 -1.43 15.78 -17.98
CA VAL A 64 -0.77 16.53 -16.89
C VAL A 64 -1.61 16.48 -15.62
N TYR A 65 -2.90 16.76 -15.70
CA TYR A 65 -3.79 16.75 -14.55
C TYR A 65 -4.00 15.34 -13.96
N LEU A 66 -4.08 14.31 -14.81
CA LEU A 66 -4.18 12.93 -14.34
C LEU A 66 -2.91 12.49 -13.60
N GLN A 67 -1.74 12.86 -14.11
CA GLN A 67 -0.45 12.58 -13.46
C GLN A 67 -0.29 13.36 -12.15
N ALA A 68 -0.84 14.56 -12.06
CA ALA A 68 -0.86 15.36 -10.83
C ALA A 68 -1.75 14.74 -9.73
N GLY A 69 -2.72 13.91 -10.09
CA GLY A 69 -3.58 13.22 -9.12
C GLY A 69 -5.04 13.64 -9.15
N VAL A 70 -5.51 14.28 -10.23
CA VAL A 70 -6.93 14.57 -10.43
C VAL A 70 -7.70 13.26 -10.62
N ASN A 71 -8.77 13.11 -9.88
CA ASN A 71 -9.60 11.90 -9.90
C ASN A 71 -10.78 12.01 -10.87
N ASN A 72 -11.33 13.20 -11.02
CA ASN A 72 -12.47 13.47 -11.91
C ASN A 72 -12.53 14.93 -12.36
N THR A 73 -13.36 15.23 -13.35
CA THR A 73 -13.59 16.59 -13.86
C THR A 73 -15.06 16.93 -13.76
N LEU A 74 -15.35 18.22 -13.55
CA LEU A 74 -16.70 18.76 -13.45
C LEU A 74 -16.79 20.02 -14.29
N PRO A 75 -17.86 20.23 -15.07
CA PRO A 75 -18.08 21.50 -15.78
C PRO A 75 -18.39 22.63 -14.80
N PRO A 76 -17.98 23.89 -15.08
CA PRO A 76 -18.24 25.04 -14.20
C PRO A 76 -19.72 25.33 -13.97
N GLN A 77 -20.55 24.89 -14.88
CA GLN A 77 -22.03 25.11 -14.86
C GLN A 77 -22.75 23.85 -14.33
N ALA A 78 -22.04 22.96 -13.59
CA ALA A 78 -22.68 21.79 -13.03
C ALA A 78 -23.76 22.19 -12.03
N ASP A 79 -24.95 21.63 -12.20
CA ASP A 79 -26.06 21.80 -11.29
C ASP A 79 -25.82 21.00 -9.98
N GLU A 80 -26.58 21.32 -8.96
CA GLU A 80 -26.47 20.69 -7.65
C GLU A 80 -26.65 19.16 -7.71
N GLU A 81 -27.53 18.70 -8.62
CA GLU A 81 -27.78 17.27 -8.79
C GLU A 81 -26.55 16.54 -9.38
N SER A 82 -25.86 17.15 -10.33
CA SER A 82 -24.60 16.60 -10.88
C SER A 82 -23.51 16.49 -9.81
N ILE A 83 -23.39 17.49 -8.96
CA ILE A 83 -22.44 17.46 -7.83
C ILE A 83 -22.81 16.37 -6.85
N ARG A 84 -24.09 16.22 -6.52
CA ARG A 84 -24.60 15.19 -5.62
C ARG A 84 -24.35 13.78 -6.18
N GLN A 85 -24.66 13.55 -7.44
CA GLN A 85 -24.44 12.26 -8.10
C GLN A 85 -22.95 11.90 -8.14
N MET A 86 -22.09 12.87 -8.45
CA MET A 86 -20.64 12.68 -8.44
C MET A 86 -20.13 12.35 -7.02
N THR A 87 -20.57 13.06 -6.01
CA THR A 87 -20.18 12.80 -4.62
C THR A 87 -20.59 11.41 -4.18
N LYS A 88 -21.82 11.00 -4.49
CA LYS A 88 -22.33 9.65 -4.21
C LYS A 88 -21.50 8.58 -4.94
N PHE A 89 -21.19 8.79 -6.22
CA PHE A 89 -20.33 7.88 -6.98
C PHE A 89 -18.93 7.74 -6.37
N LEU A 90 -18.32 8.85 -5.95
CA LEU A 90 -17.00 8.83 -5.31
C LEU A 90 -17.01 8.12 -3.95
N GLN A 91 -18.08 8.27 -3.16
CA GLN A 91 -18.25 7.54 -1.92
C GLN A 91 -18.34 6.03 -2.15
N LEU A 92 -19.18 5.59 -3.07
CA LEU A 92 -19.29 4.17 -3.45
C LEU A 92 -17.94 3.60 -3.92
N ARG A 93 -17.19 4.36 -4.70
CA ARG A 93 -15.86 3.95 -5.17
C ARG A 93 -14.84 3.84 -4.04
N LYS A 94 -14.93 4.71 -3.02
CA LYS A 94 -14.11 4.59 -1.79
C LYS A 94 -14.43 3.32 -1.03
N GLU A 95 -15.71 3.04 -0.83
CA GLU A 95 -16.17 1.83 -0.13
C GLU A 95 -15.72 0.56 -0.84
N HIS A 96 -15.87 0.51 -2.17
CA HIS A 96 -15.37 -0.62 -2.97
C HIS A 96 -13.85 -0.83 -2.80
N LYS A 97 -13.06 0.23 -2.91
CA LYS A 97 -11.60 0.13 -2.69
C LYS A 97 -11.23 -0.34 -1.29
N LEU A 98 -11.95 0.11 -0.27
CA LEU A 98 -11.74 -0.34 1.11
C LEU A 98 -12.10 -1.82 1.28
N GLN A 99 -13.18 -2.27 0.64
CA GLN A 99 -13.58 -3.68 0.64
C GLN A 99 -12.58 -4.56 -0.10
N GLU A 100 -12.12 -4.16 -1.28
CA GLU A 100 -11.09 -4.87 -2.04
C GLU A 100 -9.78 -4.97 -1.24
N PHE A 101 -9.36 -3.88 -0.60
CA PHE A 101 -8.18 -3.87 0.25
C PHE A 101 -8.33 -4.81 1.45
N SER A 102 -9.48 -4.80 2.11
CA SER A 102 -9.78 -5.69 3.23
C SER A 102 -9.83 -7.16 2.81
N GLN A 103 -10.40 -7.45 1.64
CA GLN A 103 -10.45 -8.80 1.08
C GLN A 103 -9.07 -9.29 0.62
N SER A 104 -8.27 -8.42 0.03
CA SER A 104 -6.91 -8.74 -0.37
C SER A 104 -6.04 -9.06 0.84
N HIS A 105 -6.12 -8.27 1.91
CA HIS A 105 -5.43 -8.58 3.16
C HIS A 105 -5.89 -9.91 3.76
N ARG A 106 -7.20 -10.18 3.81
CA ARG A 106 -7.70 -11.48 4.29
C ARG A 106 -7.21 -12.65 3.44
N LYS A 107 -7.17 -12.50 2.11
CA LYS A 107 -6.64 -13.54 1.21
C LYS A 107 -5.16 -13.80 1.46
N ILE A 108 -4.35 -12.76 1.65
CA ILE A 108 -2.92 -12.90 1.94
C ILE A 108 -2.71 -13.68 3.25
N PHE A 109 -3.41 -13.33 4.33
CA PHE A 109 -3.29 -14.04 5.60
C PHE A 109 -3.83 -15.49 5.53
N ASN A 110 -4.88 -15.75 4.77
CA ASN A 110 -5.41 -17.10 4.60
C ASN A 110 -4.55 -17.98 3.67
N THR A 111 -3.78 -17.38 2.75
CA THR A 111 -2.90 -18.13 1.82
C THR A 111 -1.64 -18.66 2.51
N PHE A 112 -1.24 -18.10 3.67
CA PHE A 112 -0.11 -18.58 4.47
C PHE A 112 -0.47 -19.71 5.46
N HIS A 113 -1.71 -20.18 5.46
CA HIS A 113 -2.07 -21.36 6.24
C HIS A 113 -1.60 -22.61 5.47
N LEU A 114 -0.34 -22.98 5.68
CA LEU A 114 0.19 -24.23 5.15
C LEU A 114 -0.70 -25.37 5.67
N PRO A 115 -1.29 -26.19 4.78
CA PRO A 115 -2.12 -27.29 5.20
C PRO A 115 -1.32 -28.21 6.13
N MET A 116 -1.92 -28.63 7.23
CA MET A 116 -1.30 -29.46 8.28
C MET A 116 -0.55 -30.68 7.69
N TRP A 117 -1.07 -31.23 6.59
CA TRP A 117 -0.45 -32.32 5.86
C TRP A 117 0.97 -32.02 5.37
N LYS A 118 1.22 -30.79 4.84
CA LYS A 118 2.57 -30.41 4.41
C LYS A 118 3.54 -30.34 5.58
N ARG A 119 3.11 -29.81 6.73
CA ARG A 119 3.94 -29.76 7.94
C ARG A 119 4.32 -31.15 8.44
N ILE A 120 3.36 -32.07 8.45
CA ILE A 120 3.61 -33.46 8.85
C ILE A 120 4.61 -34.10 7.89
N PHE A 121 4.44 -33.90 6.60
CA PHE A 121 5.35 -34.41 5.58
C PHE A 121 6.77 -33.85 5.74
N ASP A 122 6.90 -32.54 5.95
CA ASP A 122 8.20 -31.88 6.15
C ASP A 122 8.93 -32.40 7.40
N ILE A 123 8.19 -32.61 8.50
CA ILE A 123 8.76 -33.16 9.73
C ILE A 123 9.20 -34.61 9.54
N LEU A 124 8.35 -35.45 8.91
CA LEU A 124 8.70 -36.86 8.64
C LEU A 124 9.91 -36.95 7.72
N PHE A 125 9.98 -36.14 6.68
CA PHE A 125 11.10 -36.10 5.76
C PHE A 125 12.39 -35.64 6.45
N ALA A 126 12.31 -34.57 7.25
CA ALA A 126 13.47 -34.09 8.02
C ALA A 126 13.98 -35.13 9.01
N CYS A 127 13.09 -35.85 9.72
CA CYS A 127 13.46 -36.92 10.61
C CYS A 127 14.11 -38.09 9.86
N ALA A 128 13.56 -38.50 8.71
CA ALA A 128 14.14 -39.55 7.89
C ALA A 128 15.55 -39.20 7.40
N VAL A 129 15.76 -37.98 6.93
CA VAL A 129 17.09 -37.48 6.52
C VAL A 129 18.07 -37.49 7.70
N LEU A 130 17.66 -37.05 8.90
CA LEU A 130 18.49 -37.04 10.09
C LEU A 130 18.89 -38.49 10.50
N ILE A 131 17.96 -39.42 10.43
CA ILE A 131 18.24 -40.85 10.74
C ILE A 131 19.25 -41.43 9.76
N VAL A 132 19.10 -41.15 8.45
CA VAL A 132 20.02 -41.64 7.43
C VAL A 132 21.40 -40.99 7.54
N LEU A 133 21.47 -39.71 7.87
CA LEU A 133 22.76 -39.01 8.06
C LEU A 133 23.41 -39.24 9.42
N SER A 134 22.67 -39.73 10.41
CA SER A 134 23.18 -39.92 11.79
C SER A 134 24.44 -40.82 11.86
N PRO A 135 24.52 -41.97 11.17
CA PRO A 135 25.72 -42.79 11.22
C PRO A 135 26.95 -42.09 10.65
N LEU A 136 26.75 -41.26 9.59
CA LEU A 136 27.83 -40.48 9.02
C LEU A 136 28.31 -39.38 9.98
N LEU A 137 27.38 -38.69 10.64
CA LEU A 137 27.71 -37.66 11.64
C LEU A 137 28.42 -38.27 12.86
N ILE A 138 28.01 -39.46 13.30
CA ILE A 138 28.67 -40.16 14.39
C ILE A 138 30.08 -40.60 13.99
N ALA A 139 30.23 -41.16 12.79
CA ALA A 139 31.53 -41.56 12.25
C ALA A 139 32.52 -40.39 12.15
N THR A 140 32.04 -39.22 11.61
CA THR A 140 32.87 -38.02 11.57
C THR A 140 33.22 -37.47 12.95
N ALA A 141 32.27 -37.50 13.88
CA ALA A 141 32.53 -37.07 15.26
C ALA A 141 33.59 -37.94 15.96
N ILE A 142 33.55 -39.25 15.74
CA ILE A 142 34.56 -40.22 16.28
C ILE A 142 35.91 -39.94 15.60
N ALA A 143 35.96 -39.78 14.27
CA ALA A 143 37.18 -39.49 13.56
C ALA A 143 37.86 -38.20 14.07
N ILE A 144 37.10 -37.13 14.25
CA ILE A 144 37.60 -35.86 14.80
C ILE A 144 38.15 -36.07 16.23
N ARG A 145 37.46 -36.87 17.04
CA ARG A 145 37.90 -37.09 18.42
C ARG A 145 39.16 -37.97 18.52
N MET A 146 39.36 -38.85 17.57
CA MET A 146 40.60 -39.65 17.48
C MET A 146 41.80 -38.82 17.02
N GLU A 147 41.59 -37.87 16.12
CA GLU A 147 42.63 -37.03 15.54
C GLU A 147 42.93 -35.77 16.41
N SER A 148 41.92 -35.25 17.10
CA SER A 148 42.06 -34.02 17.91
C SER A 148 41.56 -34.20 19.33
N LYS A 149 42.37 -33.77 20.34
CA LYS A 149 41.96 -33.70 21.74
C LYS A 149 40.96 -32.59 22.07
N GLY A 150 40.44 -31.88 21.05
CA GLY A 150 39.49 -30.76 21.17
C GLY A 150 38.01 -31.17 21.25
N LYS A 151 37.14 -30.22 21.51
CA LYS A 151 35.68 -30.41 21.49
C LYS A 151 35.18 -30.54 20.04
N VAL A 152 34.39 -31.58 19.74
CA VAL A 152 33.81 -31.84 18.42
C VAL A 152 32.86 -30.70 17.97
N ILE A 153 32.21 -30.03 18.91
CA ILE A 153 31.29 -28.90 18.64
C ILE A 153 31.89 -27.64 19.26
N TYR A 154 32.19 -26.65 18.39
CA TYR A 154 32.68 -25.35 18.80
C TYR A 154 31.53 -24.39 19.04
N LYS A 155 31.38 -23.90 20.27
CA LYS A 155 30.39 -22.87 20.61
C LYS A 155 31.06 -21.51 20.57
N SER A 156 30.85 -20.75 19.49
CA SER A 156 31.30 -19.37 19.38
C SER A 156 30.44 -18.47 20.27
N LYS A 157 31.08 -17.72 21.19
CA LYS A 157 30.43 -16.63 21.90
C LYS A 157 30.35 -15.44 20.94
N ARG A 158 29.15 -15.10 20.49
CA ARG A 158 28.93 -13.82 19.82
C ARG A 158 29.01 -12.73 20.89
N VAL A 159 29.93 -11.80 20.72
CA VAL A 159 29.99 -10.55 21.46
C VAL A 159 29.04 -9.61 20.73
N GLY A 160 27.90 -9.23 21.37
CA GLY A 160 26.96 -8.23 20.89
C GLY A 160 27.41 -6.85 21.31
#